data_5a4acf73eb50c7c297b25578155a3963
#
_entry.id   5a4acf73eb50c7c297b25578155a3963
#
_cell.length_a   1.000
_cell.length_b   1.000
_cell.length_c   1.000
_cell.angle_alpha   90.00
_cell.angle_beta   90.00
_cell.angle_gamma   90.00
#
_symmetry.space_group_name_H-M   'P 1'
#
loop_
_entity.id
_entity.type
_entity.pdbx_description
1 polymer ?
#
loop_
_entity_poly.entity_id
_entity_poly.type
_entity_poly.pdbx_seq_one_letter_code
_entity_poly.pdbx_strand_id
1 'polypeptide(L)'
;RSIALGECMRTIKLVVAYDGSAYHGFQKQKNVQTVQNVLEDALTMLCGEPVVTAGSGRTDAGVHALAQTVTFTTNGRIPCANLVRAAASLLPEDIVAVSAEEMPEGFHARFSAKWKTYHYKLLVNEHVNPFMVRYAWQLRQQLEVKAMNEAAELLLGTHDFSAFRSSGSVDTSPIKTIYAAKWQQQGEEILFRISGDGFLYHMVRN
;
A
#
# COMPACT_ATOMS: atom_id res chain seq x y z
N ARG A 1 -46.87 -3.74 13.10
CA ARG A 1 -46.33 -3.55 11.75
C ARG A 1 -44.91 -3.01 11.94
N SER A 2 -43.95 -3.93 11.92
CA SER A 2 -42.52 -3.61 11.96
C SER A 2 -42.14 -3.08 10.57
N ILE A 3 -41.85 -1.79 10.47
CA ILE A 3 -41.23 -1.23 9.30
C ILE A 3 -39.78 -1.75 9.34
N ALA A 4 -39.44 -2.67 8.45
CA ALA A 4 -38.07 -3.04 8.18
C ALA A 4 -37.37 -1.75 7.70
N LEU A 5 -36.57 -1.12 8.58
CA LEU A 5 -35.61 -0.12 8.19
C LEU A 5 -34.64 -0.83 7.24
N GLY A 6 -34.72 -0.49 5.96
CA GLY A 6 -33.82 -1.03 4.95
C GLY A 6 -32.39 -0.90 5.45
N GLU A 7 -31.67 -2.01 5.51
CA GLU A 7 -30.27 -2.04 5.87
C GLU A 7 -29.53 -1.20 4.83
N CYS A 8 -29.12 0.01 5.24
CA CYS A 8 -28.40 0.93 4.36
C CYS A 8 -26.93 0.53 4.41
N MET A 9 -26.53 -0.31 3.46
CA MET A 9 -25.14 -0.74 3.31
C MET A 9 -24.26 0.49 3.02
N ARG A 10 -23.30 0.73 3.89
CA ARG A 10 -22.35 1.85 3.79
C ARG A 10 -21.06 1.37 3.12
N THR A 11 -20.53 2.19 2.24
CA THR A 11 -19.19 1.96 1.65
C THR A 11 -18.18 2.80 2.42
N ILE A 12 -17.20 2.17 3.02
CA ILE A 12 -16.16 2.82 3.82
C ILE A 12 -14.82 2.76 3.09
N LYS A 13 -14.21 3.94 2.93
CA LYS A 13 -12.81 4.09 2.57
C LYS A 13 -12.01 4.15 3.87
N LEU A 14 -11.06 3.24 4.05
CA LEU A 14 -10.14 3.20 5.17
C LEU A 14 -8.72 3.40 4.64
N VAL A 15 -7.95 4.28 5.26
CA VAL A 15 -6.52 4.43 5.00
C VAL A 15 -5.77 3.73 6.11
N VAL A 16 -4.87 2.82 5.74
CA VAL A 16 -4.05 2.06 6.69
C VAL A 16 -2.56 2.26 6.42
N ALA A 17 -1.78 2.37 7.50
CA ALA A 17 -0.33 2.29 7.48
C ALA A 17 0.09 0.96 8.10
N TYR A 18 1.17 0.36 7.61
CA TYR A 18 1.70 -0.87 8.20
C TYR A 18 3.18 -1.08 7.95
N ASP A 19 3.84 -1.70 8.91
CA ASP A 19 5.12 -2.35 8.75
C ASP A 19 4.88 -3.77 8.20
N GLY A 20 5.26 -4.00 6.95
CA GLY A 20 5.04 -5.27 6.26
C GLY A 20 6.03 -6.38 6.62
N SER A 21 7.01 -6.13 7.49
CA SER A 21 8.12 -7.05 7.77
C SER A 21 7.66 -8.44 8.25
N ALA A 22 6.56 -8.50 9.00
CA ALA A 22 6.00 -9.74 9.55
C ALA A 22 4.93 -10.39 8.64
N TYR A 23 4.65 -9.80 7.47
CA TYR A 23 3.54 -10.20 6.63
C TYR A 23 3.99 -10.71 5.25
N HIS A 24 3.27 -11.70 4.74
CA HIS A 24 3.44 -12.21 3.38
C HIS A 24 2.72 -11.32 2.34
N GLY A 25 2.88 -10.01 2.48
CA GLY A 25 2.28 -8.99 1.65
C GLY A 25 0.89 -8.57 2.14
N PHE A 26 0.25 -7.71 1.35
CA PHE A 26 -1.07 -7.18 1.70
C PHE A 26 -2.17 -8.22 1.50
N GLN A 27 -2.23 -8.81 0.29
CA GLN A 27 -3.39 -9.61 -0.13
C GLN A 27 -3.48 -10.94 0.59
N LYS A 28 -4.69 -11.30 1.02
CA LYS A 28 -5.06 -12.58 1.62
C LYS A 28 -4.58 -13.77 0.80
N GLN A 29 -3.89 -14.68 1.44
CA GLN A 29 -3.36 -15.92 0.88
C GLN A 29 -3.63 -17.06 1.84
N LYS A 30 -3.63 -18.28 1.30
CA LYS A 30 -3.89 -19.49 2.08
C LYS A 30 -2.68 -19.84 2.94
N ASN A 31 -2.93 -20.12 4.23
CA ASN A 31 -1.93 -20.62 5.21
C ASN A 31 -0.76 -19.67 5.54
N VAL A 32 -0.90 -18.37 5.27
CA VAL A 32 0.09 -17.36 5.66
C VAL A 32 -0.59 -16.11 6.21
N GLN A 33 0.09 -15.40 7.09
CA GLN A 33 -0.39 -14.15 7.64
C GLN A 33 -0.14 -13.01 6.66
N THR A 34 -1.20 -12.24 6.38
CA THR A 34 -1.15 -11.08 5.49
C THR A 34 -1.82 -9.89 6.18
N VAL A 35 -1.50 -8.67 5.75
CA VAL A 35 -2.12 -7.46 6.31
C VAL A 35 -3.64 -7.50 6.16
N GLN A 36 -4.14 -7.98 5.01
CA GLN A 36 -5.57 -8.07 4.73
C GLN A 36 -6.30 -9.03 5.68
N ASN A 37 -5.71 -10.18 6.04
CA ASN A 37 -6.33 -11.10 7.01
C ASN A 37 -6.54 -10.40 8.35
N VAL A 38 -5.48 -9.80 8.91
CA VAL A 38 -5.53 -9.15 10.22
C VAL A 38 -6.51 -7.99 10.22
N LEU A 39 -6.54 -7.22 9.14
CA LEU A 39 -7.47 -6.10 8.99
C LEU A 39 -8.93 -6.58 8.91
N GLU A 40 -9.21 -7.62 8.12
CA GLU A 40 -10.56 -8.18 7.99
C GLU A 40 -11.08 -8.78 9.30
N ASP A 41 -10.22 -9.45 10.06
CA ASP A 41 -10.57 -10.01 11.36
C ASP A 41 -10.95 -8.90 12.36
N ALA A 42 -10.15 -7.83 12.42
CA ALA A 42 -10.45 -6.68 13.29
C ALA A 42 -11.73 -5.96 12.87
N LEU A 43 -11.93 -5.72 11.58
CA LEU A 43 -13.13 -5.05 11.06
C LEU A 43 -14.38 -5.91 11.25
N THR A 44 -14.29 -7.24 11.08
CA THR A 44 -15.38 -8.19 11.35
C THR A 44 -15.84 -8.10 12.81
N MET A 45 -14.89 -8.04 13.74
CA MET A 45 -15.21 -7.87 15.17
C MET A 45 -15.89 -6.52 15.44
N LEU A 46 -15.40 -5.44 14.82
CA LEU A 46 -15.96 -4.09 15.02
C LEU A 46 -17.34 -3.93 14.42
N CYS A 47 -17.56 -4.47 13.24
CA CYS A 47 -18.83 -4.32 12.52
C CYS A 47 -19.89 -5.34 12.99
N GLY A 48 -19.49 -6.41 13.69
CA GLY A 48 -20.37 -7.50 14.10
C GLY A 48 -20.88 -8.37 12.95
N GLU A 49 -20.24 -8.27 11.78
CA GLU A 49 -20.56 -9.00 10.55
C GLU A 49 -19.29 -9.31 9.76
N PRO A 50 -19.27 -10.35 8.92
CA PRO A 50 -18.11 -10.64 8.09
C PRO A 50 -17.78 -9.48 7.16
N VAL A 51 -16.54 -8.99 7.21
CA VAL A 51 -16.04 -7.90 6.37
C VAL A 51 -15.02 -8.43 5.38
N VAL A 52 -15.21 -8.08 4.11
CA VAL A 52 -14.24 -8.33 3.04
C VAL A 52 -13.72 -7.00 2.53
N THR A 53 -12.39 -6.88 2.45
CA THR A 53 -11.74 -5.65 2.05
C THR A 53 -11.16 -5.72 0.64
N ALA A 54 -11.08 -4.58 -0.04
CA ALA A 54 -10.39 -4.42 -1.31
C ALA A 54 -9.33 -3.31 -1.20
N GLY A 55 -8.06 -3.66 -1.36
CA GLY A 55 -6.96 -2.69 -1.35
C GLY A 55 -6.78 -1.99 -2.69
N SER A 56 -6.29 -0.74 -2.68
CA SER A 56 -5.96 0.03 -3.88
C SER A 56 -4.80 -0.58 -4.67
N GLY A 57 -3.91 -1.30 -4.01
CA GLY A 57 -2.78 -2.01 -4.60
C GLY A 57 -2.40 -3.22 -3.78
N ARG A 58 -1.61 -4.10 -4.39
CA ARG A 58 -0.97 -5.20 -3.69
C ARG A 58 0.45 -4.77 -3.34
N THR A 59 0.86 -4.97 -2.11
CA THR A 59 2.26 -4.92 -1.71
C THR A 59 2.78 -6.34 -1.53
N ASP A 60 4.02 -6.56 -1.91
CA ASP A 60 4.68 -7.86 -1.77
C ASP A 60 5.09 -8.13 -0.30
N ALA A 61 5.53 -9.35 -0.01
CA ALA A 61 6.04 -9.73 1.30
C ALA A 61 7.13 -8.76 1.78
N GLY A 62 7.02 -8.30 3.02
CA GLY A 62 7.95 -7.38 3.63
C GLY A 62 7.82 -5.91 3.19
N VAL A 63 6.93 -5.56 2.26
CA VAL A 63 6.73 -4.18 1.81
C VAL A 63 5.80 -3.44 2.76
N HIS A 64 6.21 -2.24 3.17
CA HIS A 64 5.46 -1.36 4.07
C HIS A 64 4.49 -0.46 3.31
N ALA A 65 3.58 0.18 4.01
CA ALA A 65 2.76 1.26 3.47
C ALA A 65 2.56 2.38 4.49
N LEU A 66 2.64 3.62 4.03
CA LEU A 66 2.30 4.80 4.83
C LEU A 66 0.81 5.14 4.71
N ALA A 67 0.18 4.82 3.57
CA ALA A 67 -1.21 5.19 3.28
C ALA A 67 -1.83 4.24 2.22
N GLN A 68 -2.02 2.97 2.56
CA GLN A 68 -2.77 2.05 1.71
C GLN A 68 -4.25 2.34 1.84
N THR A 69 -4.91 2.68 0.73
CA THR A 69 -6.36 2.83 0.70
C THR A 69 -7.03 1.47 0.56
N VAL A 70 -8.02 1.25 1.41
CA VAL A 70 -8.83 0.03 1.46
C VAL A 70 -10.31 0.41 1.42
N THR A 71 -11.12 -0.39 0.75
CA THR A 71 -12.59 -0.25 0.75
C THR A 71 -13.23 -1.50 1.32
N PHE A 72 -14.28 -1.32 2.10
CA PHE A 72 -15.20 -2.38 2.50
C PHE A 72 -16.63 -1.84 2.63
N THR A 73 -17.60 -2.72 2.66
CA THR A 73 -19.01 -2.39 2.91
C THR A 73 -19.47 -2.98 4.23
N THR A 74 -20.37 -2.28 4.92
CA THR A 74 -20.93 -2.71 6.20
C THR A 74 -22.33 -2.13 6.44
N ASN A 75 -23.16 -2.87 7.17
CA ASN A 75 -24.41 -2.39 7.77
C ASN A 75 -24.18 -1.77 9.16
N GLY A 76 -22.95 -1.90 9.69
CA GLY A 76 -22.54 -1.35 10.97
C GLY A 76 -22.69 0.16 11.04
N ARG A 77 -23.17 0.67 12.20
CA ARG A 77 -23.48 2.10 12.40
C ARG A 77 -22.36 2.87 13.10
N ILE A 78 -21.21 2.27 13.31
CA ILE A 78 -20.08 2.94 13.98
C ILE A 78 -19.64 4.13 13.13
N PRO A 79 -19.60 5.37 13.68
CA PRO A 79 -19.07 6.52 12.97
C PRO A 79 -17.62 6.33 12.57
N CYS A 80 -17.20 6.81 11.40
CA CYS A 80 -15.86 6.59 10.86
C CYS A 80 -14.73 6.99 11.84
N ALA A 81 -14.88 8.11 12.55
CA ALA A 81 -13.90 8.54 13.56
C ALA A 81 -13.79 7.54 14.74
N ASN A 82 -14.91 6.93 15.14
CA ASN A 82 -14.94 5.93 16.20
C ASN A 82 -14.40 4.59 15.70
N LEU A 83 -14.64 4.24 14.44
CA LEU A 83 -14.11 3.04 13.80
C LEU A 83 -12.58 3.05 13.81
N VAL A 84 -11.93 4.19 13.46
CA VAL A 84 -10.48 4.35 13.53
C VAL A 84 -9.96 4.14 14.96
N ARG A 85 -10.59 4.78 15.95
CA ARG A 85 -10.20 4.62 17.37
C ARG A 85 -10.39 3.19 17.89
N ALA A 86 -11.49 2.56 17.54
CA ALA A 86 -11.78 1.20 17.96
C ALA A 86 -10.85 0.18 17.27
N ALA A 87 -10.49 0.41 16.02
CA ALA A 87 -9.52 -0.42 15.30
C ALA A 87 -8.16 -0.45 16.01
N ALA A 88 -7.72 0.65 16.60
CA ALA A 88 -6.46 0.72 17.34
C ALA A 88 -6.38 -0.23 18.55
N SER A 89 -7.51 -0.67 19.10
CA SER A 89 -7.52 -1.64 20.20
C SER A 89 -7.52 -3.11 19.75
N LEU A 90 -7.73 -3.36 18.47
CA LEU A 90 -7.84 -4.72 17.90
C LEU A 90 -6.71 -5.03 16.92
N LEU A 91 -6.14 -4.01 16.28
CA LEU A 91 -5.01 -4.16 15.39
C LEU A 91 -3.70 -4.28 16.20
N PRO A 92 -2.74 -5.08 15.71
CA PRO A 92 -1.41 -5.10 16.26
C PRO A 92 -0.68 -3.77 16.01
N GLU A 93 0.40 -3.50 16.75
CA GLU A 93 1.13 -2.22 16.69
C GLU A 93 1.72 -1.89 15.31
N ASP A 94 1.94 -2.90 14.49
CA ASP A 94 2.49 -2.79 13.14
C ASP A 94 1.44 -2.53 12.04
N ILE A 95 0.14 -2.43 12.40
CA ILE A 95 -0.95 -2.02 11.49
C ILE A 95 -1.79 -0.93 12.15
N VAL A 96 -1.91 0.21 11.49
CA VAL A 96 -2.63 1.38 12.01
C VAL A 96 -3.71 1.84 11.04
N ALA A 97 -4.95 1.97 11.52
CA ALA A 97 -6.01 2.70 10.81
C ALA A 97 -5.76 4.20 10.97
N VAL A 98 -5.44 4.89 9.87
CA VAL A 98 -5.08 6.31 9.86
C VAL A 98 -6.30 7.20 9.75
N SER A 99 -7.22 6.85 8.84
CA SER A 99 -8.48 7.59 8.63
C SER A 99 -9.53 6.69 8.03
N ALA A 100 -10.80 7.03 8.27
CA ALA A 100 -11.95 6.39 7.65
C ALA A 100 -12.93 7.46 7.16
N GLU A 101 -13.56 7.21 6.03
CA GLU A 101 -14.51 8.10 5.38
C GLU A 101 -15.61 7.29 4.70
N GLU A 102 -16.84 7.71 4.84
CA GLU A 102 -17.97 7.13 4.12
C GLU A 102 -17.98 7.64 2.68
N MET A 103 -18.04 6.73 1.74
CA MET A 103 -17.97 7.01 0.31
C MET A 103 -19.31 6.75 -0.36
N PRO A 104 -19.58 7.38 -1.51
CA PRO A 104 -20.72 7.03 -2.33
C PRO A 104 -20.71 5.57 -2.73
N GLU A 105 -21.90 5.02 -2.97
CA GLU A 105 -22.06 3.68 -3.52
C GLU A 105 -21.26 3.51 -4.81
N GLY A 106 -20.62 2.35 -4.98
CA GLY A 106 -19.78 2.05 -6.15
C GLY A 106 -18.31 2.51 -6.02
N PHE A 107 -17.94 3.25 -4.98
CA PHE A 107 -16.52 3.53 -4.73
C PHE A 107 -15.76 2.22 -4.45
N HIS A 108 -14.60 2.06 -5.11
CA HIS A 108 -13.77 0.88 -4.94
C HIS A 108 -12.30 1.28 -4.95
N ALA A 109 -11.56 1.00 -3.87
CA ALA A 109 -10.19 1.46 -3.68
C ALA A 109 -9.26 1.15 -4.88
N ARG A 110 -9.41 -0.03 -5.49
CA ARG A 110 -8.58 -0.43 -6.64
C ARG A 110 -8.94 0.31 -7.92
N PHE A 111 -10.23 0.44 -8.23
CA PHE A 111 -10.70 0.97 -9.52
C PHE A 111 -10.84 2.49 -9.50
N SER A 112 -11.05 3.08 -8.31
CA SER A 112 -11.12 4.52 -8.13
C SER A 112 -9.74 5.18 -7.93
N ALA A 113 -8.68 4.38 -7.75
CA ALA A 113 -7.32 4.88 -7.63
C ALA A 113 -6.86 5.52 -8.95
N LYS A 114 -6.43 6.78 -8.87
CA LYS A 114 -5.92 7.53 -10.04
C LYS A 114 -4.42 7.36 -10.21
N TRP A 115 -3.69 7.26 -9.12
CA TRP A 115 -2.25 7.00 -9.10
C TRP A 115 -1.84 6.30 -7.81
N LYS A 116 -0.63 5.75 -7.82
CA LYS A 116 0.08 5.17 -6.67
C LYS A 116 1.47 5.77 -6.61
N THR A 117 1.97 5.96 -5.40
CA THR A 117 3.33 6.44 -5.17
C THR A 117 4.09 5.40 -4.36
N TYR A 118 5.27 5.04 -4.85
CA TYR A 118 6.21 4.19 -4.12
C TYR A 118 7.43 4.98 -3.69
N HIS A 119 7.95 4.63 -2.53
CA HIS A 119 9.24 5.08 -2.04
C HIS A 119 10.17 3.89 -1.96
N TYR A 120 11.38 4.04 -2.51
CA TYR A 120 12.45 3.08 -2.37
C TYR A 120 13.63 3.76 -1.69
N LYS A 121 14.03 3.24 -0.53
CA LYS A 121 15.04 3.87 0.32
C LYS A 121 16.37 3.15 0.21
N LEU A 122 17.43 3.90 -0.07
CA LEU A 122 18.81 3.47 0.02
C LEU A 122 19.47 4.16 1.23
N LEU A 123 20.39 3.48 1.87
CA LEU A 123 21.24 4.04 2.91
C LEU A 123 22.70 3.78 2.53
N VAL A 124 23.45 4.86 2.28
CA VAL A 124 24.85 4.77 1.89
C VAL A 124 25.72 5.08 3.09
N ASN A 125 26.33 4.06 3.67
CA ASN A 125 27.19 4.18 4.85
C ASN A 125 28.29 3.10 4.85
N GLU A 126 29.33 3.36 5.62
CA GLU A 126 30.45 2.42 5.77
C GLU A 126 30.06 1.15 6.53
N HIS A 127 29.22 1.31 7.54
CA HIS A 127 28.76 0.21 8.40
C HIS A 127 27.26 0.01 8.28
N VAL A 128 26.85 -1.25 8.33
CA VAL A 128 25.42 -1.60 8.32
C VAL A 128 24.74 -1.05 9.57
N ASN A 129 23.67 -0.28 9.38
CA ASN A 129 22.80 0.17 10.47
C ASN A 129 21.75 -0.94 10.76
N PRO A 130 21.84 -1.65 11.90
CA PRO A 130 20.93 -2.77 12.19
C PRO A 130 19.47 -2.36 12.35
N PHE A 131 19.20 -1.11 12.72
CA PHE A 131 17.85 -0.59 12.86
C PHE A 131 17.18 -0.26 11.52
N MET A 132 17.96 -0.17 10.45
CA MET A 132 17.49 0.16 9.10
C MET A 132 17.46 -1.04 8.14
N VAL A 133 17.89 -2.22 8.59
CA VAL A 133 17.98 -3.43 7.74
C VAL A 133 16.64 -3.79 7.05
N ARG A 134 15.51 -3.54 7.72
CA ARG A 134 14.17 -3.85 7.20
C ARG A 134 13.58 -2.72 6.36
N TYR A 135 14.17 -1.52 6.39
CA TYR A 135 13.55 -0.30 5.86
C TYR A 135 14.34 0.35 4.74
N ALA A 136 15.61 -0.03 4.53
CA ALA A 136 16.46 0.53 3.51
C ALA A 136 17.41 -0.52 2.93
N TRP A 137 17.69 -0.42 1.65
CA TRP A 137 18.79 -1.16 1.05
C TRP A 137 20.11 -0.44 1.38
N GLN A 138 20.99 -1.11 2.11
CA GLN A 138 22.21 -0.53 2.59
C GLN A 138 23.38 -0.82 1.64
N LEU A 139 24.09 0.24 1.26
CA LEU A 139 25.20 0.20 0.31
C LEU A 139 26.44 0.86 0.92
N ARG A 140 27.61 0.35 0.57
CA ARG A 140 28.89 0.96 0.95
C ARG A 140 29.43 1.91 -0.13
N GLN A 141 28.94 1.73 -1.35
CA GLN A 141 29.37 2.50 -2.51
C GLN A 141 28.64 3.82 -2.61
N GLN A 142 29.38 4.89 -2.83
CA GLN A 142 28.79 6.21 -3.16
C GLN A 142 28.06 6.12 -4.50
N LEU A 143 26.94 6.82 -4.59
CA LEU A 143 26.08 6.84 -5.75
C LEU A 143 26.01 8.25 -6.36
N GLU A 144 26.03 8.33 -7.67
CA GLU A 144 25.88 9.57 -8.42
C GLU A 144 24.40 9.91 -8.62
N VAL A 145 23.80 10.58 -7.63
CA VAL A 145 22.35 10.90 -7.61
C VAL A 145 21.93 11.74 -8.81
N LYS A 146 22.84 12.55 -9.38
CA LYS A 146 22.56 13.31 -10.60
C LYS A 146 22.31 12.35 -11.78
N ALA A 147 23.22 11.41 -12.02
CA ALA A 147 23.07 10.43 -13.09
C ALA A 147 21.83 9.52 -12.88
N MET A 148 21.54 9.17 -11.60
CA MET A 148 20.32 8.43 -11.26
C MET A 148 19.05 9.23 -11.62
N ASN A 149 19.02 10.54 -11.43
CA ASN A 149 17.90 11.38 -11.84
C ASN A 149 17.78 11.49 -13.36
N GLU A 150 18.90 11.66 -14.08
CA GLU A 150 18.90 11.67 -15.56
C GLU A 150 18.31 10.36 -16.12
N ALA A 151 18.66 9.21 -15.51
CA ALA A 151 18.06 7.93 -15.88
C ALA A 151 16.58 7.82 -15.50
N ALA A 152 16.18 8.36 -14.35
CA ALA A 152 14.78 8.34 -13.89
C ALA A 152 13.86 9.19 -14.77
N GLU A 153 14.36 10.26 -15.40
CA GLU A 153 13.61 11.08 -16.36
C GLU A 153 13.15 10.28 -17.59
N LEU A 154 13.92 9.27 -18.00
CA LEU A 154 13.55 8.39 -19.11
C LEU A 154 12.32 7.51 -18.82
N LEU A 155 11.94 7.36 -17.55
CA LEU A 155 10.76 6.60 -17.14
C LEU A 155 9.46 7.41 -17.26
N LEU A 156 9.55 8.75 -17.40
CA LEU A 156 8.38 9.62 -17.43
C LEU A 156 7.55 9.42 -18.69
N GLY A 157 6.23 9.49 -18.53
CA GLY A 157 5.29 9.29 -19.64
C GLY A 157 4.76 7.87 -19.72
N THR A 158 4.20 7.53 -20.89
CA THR A 158 3.56 6.23 -21.13
C THR A 158 4.48 5.34 -21.95
N HIS A 159 4.88 4.21 -21.36
CA HIS A 159 5.83 3.27 -21.97
C HIS A 159 5.40 1.83 -21.75
N ASP A 160 5.97 0.92 -22.53
CA ASP A 160 5.95 -0.51 -22.23
C ASP A 160 7.05 -0.85 -21.21
N PHE A 161 6.64 -1.21 -20.01
CA PHE A 161 7.52 -1.57 -18.90
C PHE A 161 7.74 -3.08 -18.76
N SER A 162 7.52 -3.88 -19.80
CA SER A 162 7.71 -5.34 -19.77
C SER A 162 9.08 -5.75 -19.23
N ALA A 163 10.14 -4.99 -19.58
CA ALA A 163 11.51 -5.25 -19.14
C ALA A 163 11.70 -5.15 -17.60
N PHE A 164 10.83 -4.41 -16.92
CA PHE A 164 10.85 -4.23 -15.47
C PHE A 164 9.94 -5.23 -14.71
N ARG A 165 9.26 -6.13 -15.43
CA ARG A 165 8.33 -7.10 -14.84
C ARG A 165 9.05 -8.40 -14.48
N SER A 166 8.93 -8.83 -13.22
CA SER A 166 9.34 -10.17 -12.81
C SER A 166 8.35 -11.24 -13.29
N SER A 167 8.85 -12.46 -13.51
CA SER A 167 8.04 -13.64 -13.87
C SER A 167 7.04 -13.99 -12.75
N GLY A 168 5.94 -14.69 -13.10
CA GLY A 168 4.93 -15.15 -12.14
C GLY A 168 3.84 -14.11 -11.83
N SER A 169 3.78 -13.00 -12.55
CA SER A 169 2.68 -12.03 -12.38
C SER A 169 1.42 -12.46 -13.13
N VAL A 170 0.24 -12.11 -12.55
CA VAL A 170 -1.03 -12.15 -13.27
C VAL A 170 -0.95 -11.20 -14.47
N ASP A 171 -1.51 -11.63 -15.59
CA ASP A 171 -1.47 -10.87 -16.84
C ASP A 171 -2.18 -9.52 -16.69
N THR A 172 -1.38 -8.44 -16.70
CA THR A 172 -1.83 -7.06 -16.72
C THR A 172 -1.10 -6.34 -17.85
N SER A 173 -1.77 -5.37 -18.48
CA SER A 173 -1.12 -4.56 -19.54
C SER A 173 0.25 -4.04 -19.06
N PRO A 174 1.32 -4.27 -19.83
CA PRO A 174 2.64 -3.75 -19.49
C PRO A 174 2.76 -2.25 -19.72
N ILE A 175 1.83 -1.66 -20.44
CA ILE A 175 1.80 -0.22 -20.69
C ILE A 175 1.37 0.48 -19.40
N LYS A 176 2.23 1.37 -18.90
CA LYS A 176 2.00 2.20 -17.71
C LYS A 176 2.40 3.63 -17.97
N THR A 177 1.76 4.53 -17.23
CA THR A 177 2.10 5.96 -17.27
C THR A 177 2.75 6.37 -15.96
N ILE A 178 4.00 6.83 -16.03
CA ILE A 178 4.73 7.36 -14.88
C ILE A 178 4.61 8.89 -14.88
N TYR A 179 4.08 9.44 -13.81
CA TYR A 179 3.84 10.88 -13.64
C TYR A 179 5.00 11.61 -13.00
N ALA A 180 5.75 10.92 -12.14
CA ALA A 180 6.92 11.46 -11.47
C ALA A 180 7.87 10.33 -11.09
N ALA A 181 9.18 10.58 -11.24
CA ALA A 181 10.25 9.69 -10.80
C ALA A 181 11.43 10.56 -10.38
N LYS A 182 11.83 10.51 -9.10
CA LYS A 182 12.88 11.38 -8.59
C LYS A 182 13.65 10.75 -7.44
N TRP A 183 14.97 10.88 -7.50
CA TRP A 183 15.90 10.58 -6.44
C TRP A 183 16.24 11.85 -5.65
N GLN A 184 16.23 11.74 -4.34
CA GLN A 184 16.65 12.82 -3.43
C GLN A 184 17.61 12.27 -2.40
N GLN A 185 18.70 12.98 -2.14
CA GLN A 185 19.68 12.61 -1.12
C GLN A 185 19.61 13.59 0.05
N GLN A 186 19.60 13.02 1.26
CA GLN A 186 19.73 13.78 2.51
C GLN A 186 20.70 13.03 3.42
N GLY A 187 21.94 13.53 3.51
CA GLY A 187 23.02 12.85 4.22
C GLY A 187 23.28 11.46 3.61
N GLU A 188 23.21 10.42 4.42
CA GLU A 188 23.41 9.03 4.02
C GLU A 188 22.16 8.40 3.35
N GLU A 189 20.99 9.00 3.52
CA GLU A 189 19.75 8.52 2.95
C GLU A 189 19.56 9.02 1.52
N ILE A 190 19.26 8.10 0.61
CA ILE A 190 18.83 8.39 -0.77
C ILE A 190 17.46 7.78 -0.96
N LEU A 191 16.47 8.62 -1.29
CA LEU A 191 15.08 8.23 -1.47
C LEU A 191 14.67 8.33 -2.93
N PHE A 192 14.20 7.24 -3.50
CA PHE A 192 13.49 7.24 -4.78
C PHE A 192 12.00 7.38 -4.54
N ARG A 193 11.39 8.37 -5.17
CA ARG A 193 9.94 8.53 -5.20
C ARG A 193 9.47 8.38 -6.64
N ILE A 194 8.55 7.43 -6.88
CA ILE A 194 7.96 7.19 -8.18
C ILE A 194 6.44 7.14 -8.06
N SER A 195 5.74 7.82 -8.98
CA SER A 195 4.27 7.89 -9.02
C SER A 195 3.79 7.54 -10.42
N GLY A 196 2.76 6.71 -10.52
CA GLY A 196 2.17 6.29 -11.79
C GLY A 196 0.75 5.76 -11.64
N ASP A 197 0.08 5.50 -12.76
CA ASP A 197 -1.26 4.91 -12.82
C ASP A 197 -1.29 3.45 -12.32
N GLY A 198 -0.18 2.76 -12.42
CA GLY A 198 0.01 1.40 -11.94
C GLY A 198 1.46 0.94 -12.08
N PHE A 199 1.75 -0.17 -11.43
CA PHE A 199 3.08 -0.79 -11.47
C PHE A 199 2.94 -2.28 -11.71
N LEU A 200 3.87 -2.85 -12.46
CA LEU A 200 3.97 -4.28 -12.69
C LEU A 200 4.61 -4.95 -11.46
N TYR A 201 4.51 -6.26 -11.41
CA TYR A 201 5.12 -7.06 -10.35
C TYR A 201 6.63 -6.81 -10.27
N HIS A 202 7.12 -6.40 -9.10
CA HIS A 202 8.48 -5.99 -8.80
C HIS A 202 9.04 -4.79 -9.61
N MET A 203 8.23 -4.10 -10.41
CA MET A 203 8.69 -3.04 -11.30
C MET A 203 9.51 -1.94 -10.61
N VAL A 204 9.14 -1.55 -9.38
CA VAL A 204 9.90 -0.53 -8.62
C VAL A 204 11.18 -1.10 -8.02
N ARG A 205 11.24 -2.41 -7.79
CA ARG A 205 12.41 -3.11 -7.24
C ARG A 205 13.47 -3.38 -8.31
N ASN A 206 13.05 -3.72 -9.54
CA ASN A 206 13.94 -4.00 -10.68
C ASN A 206 14.46 -2.72 -11.33
#